data_6129c46f4a1d2cf5a0ba668d297b825c
#
_entry.id   6129c46f4a1d2cf5a0ba668d297b825c
#
_cell.length_a   1.000
_cell.length_b   1.000
_cell.length_c   1.000
_cell.angle_alpha   90.00
_cell.angle_beta   90.00
_cell.angle_gamma   90.00
#
_symmetry.space_group_name_H-M   'P 1'
#
loop_
_entity.id
_entity.type
_entity.pdbx_description
1 polymer ?
#
loop_
_entity_poly.entity_id
_entity_poly.type
_entity_poly.pdbx_seq_one_letter_code
_entity_poly.pdbx_strand_id
1 'polypeptide(L)'
;MTAQKKSISERKTIAVLGAQLSRAWGAEFMAGVLDSAKAHDTNVIYFAGGKPVAIAAPEHGGRSYGLYDLIKPGQFDGILLAADIGHGASSEDIKNFCKVFAPTPVASFAVQAEGVSSFIADNIGGMRAVIRHLIEMHDYKRIAFVRGPKGQLESDQRF
;
A
#
# COMPACT_ATOMS: atom_id res chain seq x y z
N MET A 1 -22.32 -4.44 28.94
CA MET A 1 -21.67 -3.11 29.08
C MET A 1 -21.56 -2.53 27.69
N THR A 2 -22.38 -1.53 27.38
CA THR A 2 -22.36 -0.83 26.10
C THR A 2 -21.14 0.10 26.11
N ALA A 3 -20.15 -0.17 25.28
CA ALA A 3 -19.00 0.72 25.13
C ALA A 3 -19.50 2.10 24.71
N GLN A 4 -19.16 3.12 25.49
CA GLN A 4 -19.52 4.50 25.20
C GLN A 4 -18.79 4.93 23.91
N LYS A 5 -19.54 5.23 22.87
CA LYS A 5 -18.98 5.61 21.56
C LYS A 5 -18.29 6.98 21.71
N LYS A 6 -16.97 7.03 21.46
CA LYS A 6 -16.21 8.28 21.50
C LYS A 6 -16.74 9.28 20.46
N SER A 7 -16.59 10.58 20.76
CA SER A 7 -16.85 11.61 19.77
C SER A 7 -15.81 11.54 18.63
N ILE A 8 -16.12 12.13 17.46
CA ILE A 8 -15.21 12.12 16.30
C ILE A 8 -13.85 12.76 16.67
N SER A 9 -13.84 13.79 17.51
CA SER A 9 -12.61 14.48 17.97
C SER A 9 -11.77 13.68 18.96
N GLU A 10 -12.36 12.66 19.61
CA GLU A 10 -11.65 11.80 20.59
C GLU A 10 -11.12 10.52 19.98
N ARG A 11 -11.47 10.24 18.70
CA ARG A 11 -10.99 9.08 18.00
C ARG A 11 -9.63 9.32 17.39
N LYS A 12 -8.83 8.27 17.35
CA LYS A 12 -7.64 8.28 16.51
C LYS A 12 -8.03 8.44 15.04
N THR A 13 -7.20 9.15 14.29
CA THR A 13 -7.44 9.41 12.88
C THR A 13 -6.25 8.93 12.05
N ILE A 14 -6.53 8.03 11.12
CA ILE A 14 -5.53 7.47 10.19
C ILE A 14 -5.71 8.09 8.81
N ALA A 15 -4.64 8.59 8.25
CA ALA A 15 -4.60 8.99 6.84
C ALA A 15 -4.26 7.76 5.98
N VAL A 16 -5.05 7.50 4.95
CA VAL A 16 -4.75 6.48 3.94
C VAL A 16 -4.38 7.18 2.63
N LEU A 17 -3.19 6.94 2.15
CA LEU A 17 -2.65 7.54 0.94
C LEU A 17 -2.70 6.52 -0.19
N GLY A 18 -3.35 6.88 -1.30
CA GLY A 18 -3.50 6.02 -2.46
C GLY A 18 -3.74 6.82 -3.74
N ALA A 19 -3.49 6.20 -4.88
CA ALA A 19 -3.65 6.87 -6.16
C ALA A 19 -5.08 6.76 -6.71
N GLN A 20 -5.72 5.60 -6.58
CA GLN A 20 -7.03 5.34 -7.18
C GLN A 20 -7.88 4.38 -6.35
N LEU A 21 -9.15 4.77 -6.10
CA LEU A 21 -10.16 3.89 -5.49
C LEU A 21 -10.98 3.09 -6.53
N SER A 22 -10.87 3.44 -7.81
CA SER A 22 -11.77 2.96 -8.87
C SER A 22 -11.49 1.54 -9.38
N ARG A 23 -10.43 0.89 -8.95
CA ARG A 23 -10.12 -0.50 -9.31
C ARG A 23 -10.66 -1.46 -8.25
N ALA A 24 -11.08 -2.66 -8.66
CA ALA A 24 -11.62 -3.69 -7.76
C ALA A 24 -10.74 -3.93 -6.53
N TRP A 25 -9.41 -4.00 -6.73
CA TRP A 25 -8.43 -4.13 -5.66
C TRP A 25 -8.49 -2.96 -4.65
N GLY A 26 -8.60 -1.72 -5.13
CA GLY A 26 -8.71 -0.54 -4.27
C GLY A 26 -9.97 -0.56 -3.40
N ALA A 27 -11.08 -1.04 -3.94
CA ALA A 27 -12.34 -1.18 -3.20
C ALA A 27 -12.24 -2.24 -2.10
N GLU A 28 -11.66 -3.40 -2.38
CA GLU A 28 -11.45 -4.48 -1.41
C GLU A 28 -10.47 -4.04 -0.29
N PHE A 29 -9.37 -3.39 -0.65
CA PHE A 29 -8.43 -2.81 0.30
C PHE A 29 -9.13 -1.82 1.24
N MET A 30 -9.89 -0.87 0.68
CA MET A 30 -10.60 0.11 1.49
C MET A 30 -11.73 -0.51 2.33
N ALA A 31 -12.40 -1.55 1.86
CA ALA A 31 -13.37 -2.28 2.67
C ALA A 31 -12.71 -2.85 3.93
N GLY A 32 -11.55 -3.50 3.79
CA GLY A 32 -10.78 -4.01 4.93
C GLY A 32 -10.31 -2.91 5.89
N VAL A 33 -9.85 -1.77 5.34
CA VAL A 33 -9.46 -0.61 6.15
C VAL A 33 -10.66 -0.06 6.95
N LEU A 34 -11.81 0.09 6.31
CA LEU A 34 -13.02 0.62 6.95
C LEU A 34 -13.58 -0.34 8.00
N ASP A 35 -13.55 -1.64 7.76
CA ASP A 35 -14.00 -2.64 8.73
C ASP A 35 -13.08 -2.66 9.96
N SER A 36 -11.76 -2.57 9.76
CA SER A 36 -10.79 -2.42 10.85
C SER A 36 -11.01 -1.11 11.62
N ALA A 37 -11.24 0.00 10.92
CA ALA A 37 -11.50 1.29 11.55
C ALA A 37 -12.75 1.28 12.42
N LYS A 38 -13.84 0.64 11.95
CA LYS A 38 -15.06 0.44 12.75
C LYS A 38 -14.79 -0.40 13.99
N ALA A 39 -14.05 -1.51 13.85
CA ALA A 39 -13.73 -2.42 14.94
C ALA A 39 -12.89 -1.73 16.05
N HIS A 40 -12.05 -0.76 15.68
CA HIS A 40 -11.15 -0.06 16.58
C HIS A 40 -11.58 1.38 16.92
N ASP A 41 -12.80 1.75 16.57
CA ASP A 41 -13.35 3.11 16.80
C ASP A 41 -12.41 4.23 16.32
N THR A 42 -11.90 4.09 15.08
CA THR A 42 -10.90 4.95 14.45
C THR A 42 -11.52 5.69 13.25
N ASN A 43 -11.13 6.96 13.08
CA ASN A 43 -11.46 7.71 11.86
C ASN A 43 -10.47 7.38 10.75
N VAL A 44 -10.95 7.39 9.50
CA VAL A 44 -10.12 7.22 8.31
C VAL A 44 -10.37 8.36 7.33
N ILE A 45 -9.30 8.98 6.86
CA ILE A 45 -9.34 9.97 5.78
C ILE A 45 -8.49 9.44 4.62
N TYR A 46 -9.11 9.28 3.46
CA TYR A 46 -8.43 8.82 2.25
C TYR A 46 -7.99 10.01 1.38
N PHE A 47 -6.71 10.03 1.03
CA PHE A 47 -6.09 11.00 0.15
C PHE A 47 -5.83 10.37 -1.23
N ALA A 48 -6.69 10.68 -2.20
CA ALA A 48 -6.55 10.22 -3.59
C ALA A 48 -5.57 11.13 -4.36
N GLY A 49 -4.31 11.17 -3.92
CA GLY A 49 -3.31 12.12 -4.41
C GLY A 49 -2.53 11.68 -5.66
N GLY A 50 -2.81 10.49 -6.20
CA GLY A 50 -2.00 9.94 -7.29
C GLY A 50 -0.60 9.54 -6.83
N LYS A 51 0.38 9.53 -7.73
CA LYS A 51 1.78 9.34 -7.35
C LYS A 51 2.34 10.63 -6.75
N PRO A 52 3.09 10.56 -5.64
CA PRO A 52 3.80 11.73 -5.12
C PRO A 52 4.76 12.32 -6.16
N VAL A 53 4.96 13.64 -6.16
CA VAL A 53 5.90 14.32 -7.10
C VAL A 53 7.29 13.72 -7.03
N ALA A 54 7.77 13.43 -5.83
CA ALA A 54 9.08 12.82 -5.59
C ALA A 54 9.25 11.43 -6.23
N ILE A 55 8.14 10.75 -6.57
CA ILE A 55 8.10 9.38 -7.10
C ILE A 55 7.66 9.37 -8.58
N ALA A 56 7.01 10.43 -9.03
CA ALA A 56 6.51 10.54 -10.40
C ALA A 56 7.65 10.81 -11.36
N ALA A 57 8.17 9.78 -12.05
CA ALA A 57 9.09 10.00 -13.15
C ALA A 57 8.40 10.84 -14.25
N PRO A 58 9.02 11.92 -14.75
CA PRO A 58 8.44 12.83 -15.74
C PRO A 58 7.99 12.12 -17.01
N GLU A 59 8.69 11.06 -17.40
CA GLU A 59 8.44 10.26 -18.60
C GLU A 59 7.16 9.42 -18.56
N HIS A 60 6.53 9.24 -17.42
CA HIS A 60 5.31 8.41 -17.27
C HIS A 60 4.01 9.21 -17.18
N GLY A 61 4.05 10.53 -17.45
CA GLY A 61 2.86 11.39 -17.46
C GLY A 61 2.11 11.38 -16.11
N GLY A 62 2.81 11.04 -15.03
CA GLY A 62 2.23 10.91 -13.69
C GLY A 62 1.72 12.26 -13.22
N ARG A 63 0.39 12.43 -13.21
CA ARG A 63 -0.22 13.58 -12.55
C ARG A 63 -0.01 13.41 -11.05
N SER A 64 0.90 14.20 -10.52
CA SER A 64 0.98 14.39 -9.08
C SER A 64 -0.07 15.43 -8.68
N TYR A 65 -0.92 15.05 -7.77
CA TYR A 65 -1.81 15.99 -7.11
C TYR A 65 -1.17 16.34 -5.77
N GLY A 66 -0.96 17.61 -5.48
CA GLY A 66 -0.39 18.10 -4.22
C GLY A 66 -1.25 17.82 -2.96
N LEU A 67 -2.14 16.81 -3.02
CA LEU A 67 -3.00 16.44 -1.90
C LEU A 67 -2.22 15.96 -0.68
N TYR A 68 -1.06 15.34 -0.90
CA TYR A 68 -0.22 14.88 0.21
C TYR A 68 0.47 16.03 0.95
N ASP A 69 0.63 17.19 0.30
CA ASP A 69 1.18 18.41 0.90
C ASP A 69 0.23 19.02 1.96
N LEU A 70 -1.03 18.61 1.94
CA LEU A 70 -2.01 19.01 2.96
C LEU A 70 -1.80 18.28 4.29
N ILE A 71 -1.03 17.20 4.29
CA ILE A 71 -0.77 16.39 5.48
C ILE A 71 0.39 17.00 6.25
N LYS A 72 0.11 17.52 7.44
CA LYS A 72 1.14 18.10 8.31
C LYS A 72 1.66 17.04 9.27
N PRO A 73 2.96 17.09 9.64
CA PRO A 73 3.53 16.25 10.68
C PRO A 73 2.70 16.33 11.98
N GLY A 74 2.36 15.18 12.54
CA GLY A 74 1.58 15.10 13.79
C GLY A 74 0.07 15.41 13.66
N GLN A 75 -0.43 15.66 12.45
CA GLN A 75 -1.87 15.90 12.19
C GLN A 75 -2.70 14.62 12.32
N PHE A 76 -2.10 13.48 12.04
CA PHE A 76 -2.72 12.15 12.08
C PHE A 76 -2.01 11.27 13.11
N ASP A 77 -2.73 10.32 13.68
CA ASP A 77 -2.17 9.31 14.60
C ASP A 77 -1.38 8.23 13.87
N GLY A 78 -1.58 8.09 12.57
CA GLY A 78 -0.86 7.16 11.70
C GLY A 78 -1.17 7.39 10.23
N ILE A 79 -0.30 6.88 9.39
CA ILE A 79 -0.44 6.95 7.93
C ILE A 79 -0.32 5.53 7.36
N LEU A 80 -1.24 5.17 6.44
CA LEU A 80 -1.19 3.93 5.69
C LEU A 80 -0.97 4.23 4.21
N LEU A 81 0.11 3.73 3.63
CA LEU A 81 0.40 3.82 2.21
C LEU A 81 -0.22 2.63 1.47
N ALA A 82 -1.00 2.89 0.44
CA ALA A 82 -1.51 1.87 -0.46
C ALA A 82 -0.48 1.50 -1.54
N ALA A 83 -0.58 0.28 -2.07
CA ALA A 83 0.35 -0.30 -3.04
C ALA A 83 0.61 0.56 -4.28
N ASP A 84 -0.41 1.26 -4.76
CA ASP A 84 -0.36 2.06 -5.98
C ASP A 84 0.54 3.30 -5.88
N ILE A 85 0.81 3.80 -4.68
CA ILE A 85 1.78 4.87 -4.44
C ILE A 85 3.20 4.43 -4.78
N GLY A 86 3.57 3.20 -4.40
CA GLY A 86 4.90 2.65 -4.62
C GLY A 86 5.17 2.14 -6.03
N HIS A 87 4.19 2.21 -6.93
CA HIS A 87 4.33 1.64 -8.26
C HIS A 87 5.42 2.36 -9.09
N GLY A 88 6.53 1.67 -9.35
CA GLY A 88 7.68 2.23 -10.07
C GLY A 88 8.59 3.14 -9.23
N ALA A 89 8.38 3.19 -7.91
CA ALA A 89 9.28 3.88 -6.99
C ALA A 89 10.37 2.94 -6.48
N SER A 90 11.55 3.49 -6.23
CA SER A 90 12.58 2.76 -5.50
C SER A 90 12.26 2.72 -3.99
N SER A 91 12.87 1.78 -3.26
CA SER A 91 12.74 1.72 -1.80
C SER A 91 13.21 3.02 -1.13
N GLU A 92 14.23 3.67 -1.67
CA GLU A 92 14.75 4.95 -1.16
C GLU A 92 13.77 6.10 -1.41
N ASP A 93 13.09 6.14 -2.56
CA ASP A 93 12.06 7.14 -2.84
C ASP A 93 10.90 7.04 -1.85
N ILE A 94 10.44 5.82 -1.57
CA ILE A 94 9.39 5.57 -0.59
C ILE A 94 9.85 5.96 0.82
N LYS A 95 11.07 5.60 1.20
CA LYS A 95 11.66 5.97 2.49
C LYS A 95 11.71 7.49 2.67
N ASN A 96 12.16 8.20 1.64
CA ASN A 96 12.24 9.67 1.67
C ASN A 96 10.86 10.31 1.70
N PHE A 97 9.90 9.77 0.96
CA PHE A 97 8.50 10.21 1.05
C PHE A 97 7.92 10.01 2.45
N CYS A 98 8.17 8.87 3.09
CA CYS A 98 7.69 8.60 4.45
C CYS A 98 8.31 9.54 5.50
N LYS A 99 9.57 9.97 5.33
CA LYS A 99 10.25 10.90 6.25
C LYS A 99 9.54 12.25 6.37
N VAL A 100 8.83 12.69 5.32
CA VAL A 100 8.09 13.96 5.31
C VAL A 100 7.02 14.00 6.40
N PHE A 101 6.51 12.85 6.81
CA PHE A 101 5.43 12.74 7.80
C PHE A 101 5.92 12.58 9.23
N ALA A 102 7.23 12.51 9.46
CA ALA A 102 7.76 12.35 10.81
C ALA A 102 7.28 13.48 11.74
N PRO A 103 6.90 13.20 13.01
CA PRO A 103 7.02 11.93 13.72
C PRO A 103 5.84 10.97 13.57
N THR A 104 4.87 11.24 12.68
CA THR A 104 3.70 10.36 12.49
C THR A 104 4.14 8.98 12.00
N PRO A 105 3.74 7.89 12.68
CA PRO A 105 4.10 6.54 12.24
C PRO A 105 3.48 6.20 10.89
N VAL A 106 4.26 5.56 10.02
CA VAL A 106 3.84 5.14 8.68
C VAL A 106 3.89 3.62 8.59
N ALA A 107 2.83 3.04 8.04
CA ALA A 107 2.79 1.65 7.60
C ALA A 107 2.47 1.60 6.10
N SER A 108 2.81 0.52 5.43
CA SER A 108 2.51 0.33 4.01
C SER A 108 1.87 -1.01 3.72
N PHE A 109 1.08 -1.06 2.67
CA PHE A 109 0.47 -2.27 2.14
C PHE A 109 0.99 -2.52 0.73
N ALA A 110 1.62 -3.70 0.53
CA ALA A 110 2.25 -4.13 -0.73
C ALA A 110 3.36 -3.18 -1.26
N VAL A 111 3.92 -2.35 -0.38
CA VAL A 111 5.08 -1.50 -0.68
C VAL A 111 6.12 -1.75 0.41
N GLN A 112 7.32 -2.14 0.03
CA GLN A 112 8.41 -2.36 0.98
C GLN A 112 9.39 -1.20 0.95
N ALA A 113 9.68 -0.65 2.14
CA ALA A 113 10.73 0.34 2.31
C ALA A 113 11.43 0.15 3.66
N GLU A 114 12.71 0.47 3.70
CA GLU A 114 13.51 0.38 4.92
C GLU A 114 12.97 1.33 6.01
N GLY A 115 12.77 0.80 7.22
CA GLY A 115 12.25 1.57 8.36
C GLY A 115 10.74 1.82 8.33
N VAL A 116 10.02 1.25 7.35
CA VAL A 116 8.56 1.31 7.26
C VAL A 116 7.97 -0.07 7.56
N SER A 117 7.03 -0.15 8.50
CA SER A 117 6.27 -1.38 8.75
C SER A 117 5.44 -1.73 7.51
N SER A 118 5.72 -2.87 6.87
CA SER A 118 5.13 -3.23 5.59
C SER A 118 4.37 -4.56 5.65
N PHE A 119 3.15 -4.58 5.14
CA PHE A 119 2.35 -5.78 4.94
C PHE A 119 2.54 -6.25 3.50
N ILE A 120 3.27 -7.34 3.31
CA ILE A 120 3.66 -7.87 1.99
C ILE A 120 3.11 -9.27 1.82
N ALA A 121 2.59 -9.59 0.62
CA ALA A 121 2.20 -10.95 0.28
C ALA A 121 3.45 -11.86 0.17
N ASP A 122 3.33 -13.11 0.60
CA ASP A 122 4.36 -14.12 0.35
C ASP A 122 4.36 -14.55 -1.12
N ASN A 123 4.91 -13.69 -1.96
CA ASN A 123 4.96 -13.90 -3.41
C ASN A 123 5.81 -15.11 -3.79
N ILE A 124 6.91 -15.34 -3.07
CA ILE A 124 7.84 -16.46 -3.32
C ILE A 124 7.17 -17.78 -2.95
N GLY A 125 6.61 -17.88 -1.74
CA GLY A 125 5.92 -19.09 -1.29
C GLY A 125 4.71 -19.41 -2.12
N GLY A 126 3.90 -18.41 -2.45
CA GLY A 126 2.73 -18.56 -3.32
C GLY A 126 3.10 -19.06 -4.72
N MET A 127 4.13 -18.48 -5.36
CA MET A 127 4.57 -18.94 -6.69
C MET A 127 5.17 -20.34 -6.65
N ARG A 128 5.98 -20.67 -5.64
CA ARG A 128 6.49 -22.04 -5.46
C ARG A 128 5.35 -23.05 -5.32
N ALA A 129 4.30 -22.73 -4.57
CA ALA A 129 3.15 -23.60 -4.42
C ALA A 129 2.42 -23.83 -5.74
N VAL A 130 2.19 -22.78 -6.54
CA VAL A 130 1.58 -22.89 -7.87
C VAL A 130 2.42 -23.76 -8.81
N ILE A 131 3.72 -23.50 -8.92
CA ILE A 131 4.60 -24.28 -9.82
C ILE A 131 4.67 -25.75 -9.37
N ARG A 132 4.79 -26.00 -8.07
CA ARG A 132 4.76 -27.36 -7.53
C ARG A 132 3.46 -28.06 -7.88
N HIS A 133 2.31 -27.42 -7.71
CA HIS A 133 1.01 -27.97 -8.07
C HIS A 133 0.94 -28.35 -9.55
N LEU A 134 1.41 -27.48 -10.47
CA LEU A 134 1.42 -27.76 -11.90
C LEU A 134 2.29 -28.96 -12.26
N ILE A 135 3.42 -29.16 -11.58
CA ILE A 135 4.33 -30.27 -11.82
C ILE A 135 3.80 -31.58 -11.19
N GLU A 136 3.47 -31.53 -9.88
CA GLU A 136 3.17 -32.75 -9.11
C GLU A 136 1.76 -33.28 -9.38
N MET A 137 0.77 -32.39 -9.55
CA MET A 137 -0.63 -32.80 -9.73
C MET A 137 -1.05 -32.94 -11.20
N HIS A 138 -0.41 -32.17 -12.11
CA HIS A 138 -0.76 -32.16 -13.53
C HIS A 138 0.33 -32.73 -14.43
N ASP A 139 1.47 -33.11 -13.89
CA ASP A 139 2.66 -33.63 -14.62
C ASP A 139 3.11 -32.73 -15.78
N TYR A 140 2.90 -31.41 -15.67
CA TYR A 140 3.34 -30.48 -16.70
C TYR A 140 4.85 -30.36 -16.77
N LYS A 141 5.44 -30.64 -17.93
CA LYS A 141 6.89 -30.58 -18.17
C LYS A 141 7.34 -29.26 -18.80
N ARG A 142 6.42 -28.50 -19.36
CA ARG A 142 6.71 -27.25 -20.06
C ARG A 142 5.77 -26.17 -19.54
N ILE A 143 6.31 -25.26 -18.73
CA ILE A 143 5.57 -24.18 -18.09
C ILE A 143 6.15 -22.87 -18.64
N ALA A 144 5.28 -22.02 -19.20
CA ALA A 144 5.64 -20.65 -19.59
C ALA A 144 5.22 -19.70 -18.46
N PHE A 145 6.08 -18.73 -18.16
CA PHE A 145 5.80 -17.70 -17.18
C PHE A 145 5.83 -16.32 -17.82
N VAL A 146 4.74 -15.58 -17.72
CA VAL A 146 4.66 -14.19 -18.15
C VAL A 146 4.79 -13.31 -16.92
N ARG A 147 5.95 -12.66 -16.79
CA ARG A 147 6.22 -11.79 -15.63
C ARG A 147 5.73 -10.36 -15.86
N GLY A 148 5.50 -9.64 -14.79
CA GLY A 148 5.30 -8.19 -14.80
C GLY A 148 6.61 -7.42 -15.06
N PRO A 149 6.55 -6.08 -15.00
CA PRO A 149 7.72 -5.22 -15.26
C PRO A 149 8.89 -5.57 -14.35
N LYS A 150 10.11 -5.54 -14.92
CA LYS A 150 11.37 -5.68 -14.16
C LYS A 150 11.54 -4.48 -13.22
N GLY A 151 12.02 -4.73 -12.01
CA GLY A 151 12.20 -3.69 -10.99
C GLY A 151 10.96 -3.43 -10.15
N GLN A 152 9.85 -4.10 -10.42
CA GLN A 152 8.71 -4.14 -9.51
C GLN A 152 8.92 -5.29 -8.53
N LEU A 153 9.02 -4.99 -7.23
CA LEU A 153 9.39 -5.95 -6.19
C LEU A 153 8.55 -7.24 -6.23
N GLU A 154 7.23 -7.13 -6.25
CA GLU A 154 6.34 -8.30 -6.28
C GLU A 154 6.51 -9.13 -7.55
N SER A 155 6.71 -8.47 -8.71
CA SER A 155 6.97 -9.15 -9.99
C SER A 155 8.30 -9.89 -9.95
N ASP A 156 9.34 -9.25 -9.39
CA ASP A 156 10.66 -9.85 -9.27
C ASP A 156 10.67 -11.02 -8.27
N GLN A 157 9.90 -10.96 -7.19
CA GLN A 157 9.74 -12.04 -6.21
C GLN A 157 8.97 -13.26 -6.76
N ARG A 158 8.08 -13.05 -7.74
CA ARG A 158 7.33 -14.13 -8.38
C ARG A 158 8.12 -14.82 -9.50
N PHE A 159 9.21 -14.24 -9.97
CA PHE A 159 10.08 -14.79 -11.01
C PHE A 159 11.21 -15.63 -10.42
#